data_74ede1d641b2a36080b9bdf748b746d1
#
_entry.id   74ede1d641b2a36080b9bdf748b746d1
#
_cell.length_a   1.000
_cell.length_b   1.000
_cell.length_c   1.000
_cell.angle_alpha   90.00
_cell.angle_beta   90.00
_cell.angle_gamma   90.00
#
_symmetry.space_group_name_H-M   'P 1'
#
loop_
_entity.id
_entity.type
_entity.pdbx_description
1 polymer ?
#
loop_
_entity_poly.entity_id
_entity_poly.type
_entity_poly.pdbx_seq_one_letter_code
_entity_poly.pdbx_strand_id
1 'polypeptide(L)'
;MKDTLKVGDTARLEYKVPANKTVPHLYPEAHDFQLMPTVFATGFMVGLMEWTCLKVLEPHIDSGEGSLGVHINVSHVAATVPGQTVTVDAECTSINGRRVGFKVKAHDGVEVIGEGTHERIIVPWERFISRVNDKAKLAHAALIERVGSGVIS
;
A
#
# COMPACT_ATOMS: atom_id res chain seq x y z
N MET A 1 -17.79 1.66 6.35
CA MET A 1 -17.64 1.13 4.97
C MET A 1 -19.03 0.85 4.42
N LYS A 2 -19.27 1.28 3.21
CA LYS A 2 -20.54 1.05 2.50
C LYS A 2 -20.73 -0.44 2.19
N ASP A 3 -21.97 -0.86 2.04
CA ASP A 3 -22.35 -2.24 1.67
C ASP A 3 -22.33 -2.46 0.15
N THR A 4 -21.35 -1.87 -0.52
CA THR A 4 -21.24 -1.92 -1.99
C THR A 4 -20.00 -2.67 -2.47
N LEU A 5 -19.00 -2.89 -1.60
CA LEU A 5 -17.81 -3.68 -1.93
C LEU A 5 -18.18 -5.15 -2.08
N LYS A 6 -17.68 -5.79 -3.12
CA LYS A 6 -17.91 -7.21 -3.41
C LYS A 6 -16.60 -7.95 -3.67
N VAL A 7 -16.58 -9.23 -3.32
CA VAL A 7 -15.54 -10.15 -3.80
C VAL A 7 -15.56 -10.14 -5.33
N GLY A 8 -14.38 -10.00 -5.94
CA GLY A 8 -14.22 -9.85 -7.38
C GLY A 8 -14.06 -8.39 -7.84
N ASP A 9 -14.31 -7.39 -7.00
CA ASP A 9 -14.02 -6.00 -7.34
C ASP A 9 -12.51 -5.81 -7.56
N THR A 10 -12.17 -5.08 -8.61
CA THR A 10 -10.78 -4.93 -9.08
C THR A 10 -10.38 -3.48 -9.25
N ALA A 11 -9.07 -3.25 -9.23
CA ALA A 11 -8.47 -2.00 -9.70
C ALA A 11 -7.13 -2.29 -10.38
N ARG A 12 -6.73 -1.40 -11.28
CA ARG A 12 -5.44 -1.43 -11.96
C ARG A 12 -4.76 -0.08 -11.79
N LEU A 13 -3.47 -0.11 -11.51
CA LEU A 13 -2.63 1.07 -11.42
C LEU A 13 -1.40 0.89 -12.30
N GLU A 14 -1.09 1.88 -13.12
CA GLU A 14 0.13 1.94 -13.92
C GLU A 14 1.07 2.99 -13.33
N TYR A 15 2.34 2.62 -13.19
CA TYR A 15 3.33 3.47 -12.56
C TYR A 15 4.67 3.38 -13.30
N LYS A 16 5.10 4.48 -13.91
CA LYS A 16 6.41 4.58 -14.50
C LYS A 16 7.44 4.74 -13.40
N VAL A 17 8.34 3.78 -13.25
CA VAL A 17 9.35 3.75 -12.19
C VAL A 17 10.33 4.92 -12.34
N PRO A 18 10.37 5.87 -11.39
CA PRO A 18 11.37 6.94 -11.39
C PRO A 18 12.66 6.48 -10.70
N ALA A 19 13.74 7.22 -10.91
CA ALA A 19 15.04 6.91 -10.31
C ALA A 19 15.01 6.85 -8.78
N ASN A 20 14.13 7.64 -8.12
CA ASN A 20 14.04 7.72 -6.66
C ASN A 20 13.20 6.62 -6.01
N LYS A 21 12.75 5.61 -6.77
CA LYS A 21 12.06 4.42 -6.26
C LYS A 21 12.92 3.15 -6.35
N THR A 22 14.21 3.32 -6.48
CA THR A 22 15.19 2.24 -6.51
C THR A 22 15.74 1.91 -5.14
N VAL A 23 16.38 0.76 -5.01
CA VAL A 23 16.85 0.21 -3.72
C VAL A 23 17.67 1.21 -2.88
N PRO A 24 18.63 1.99 -3.45
CA PRO A 24 19.37 2.96 -2.65
C PRO A 24 18.52 4.06 -1.99
N HIS A 25 17.30 4.28 -2.46
CA HIS A 25 16.39 5.29 -1.92
C HIS A 25 15.47 4.81 -0.79
N LEU A 26 15.50 3.50 -0.46
CA LEU A 26 14.70 2.96 0.65
C LEU A 26 15.14 3.57 1.98
N TYR A 27 16.43 3.45 2.28
CA TYR A 27 17.06 4.02 3.47
C TYR A 27 18.39 4.64 3.05
N PRO A 28 18.43 5.95 2.76
CA PRO A 28 19.65 6.62 2.30
C PRO A 28 20.83 6.48 3.28
N GLU A 29 20.56 6.33 4.57
CA GLU A 29 21.52 6.11 5.62
C GLU A 29 22.07 4.67 5.71
N ALA A 30 21.43 3.72 5.02
CA ALA A 30 21.85 2.32 5.04
C ALA A 30 22.91 2.06 3.98
N HIS A 31 24.17 1.86 4.41
CA HIS A 31 25.28 1.59 3.50
C HIS A 31 25.03 0.38 2.59
N ASP A 32 24.43 -0.67 3.13
CA ASP A 32 24.12 -1.89 2.37
C ASP A 32 23.21 -1.62 1.16
N PHE A 33 22.21 -0.74 1.31
CA PHE A 33 21.33 -0.36 0.21
C PHE A 33 22.03 0.53 -0.83
N GLN A 34 23.02 1.32 -0.42
CA GLN A 34 23.79 2.15 -1.34
C GLN A 34 24.67 1.33 -2.28
N LEU A 35 25.01 0.10 -1.90
CA LEU A 35 25.81 -0.81 -2.72
C LEU A 35 24.94 -1.65 -3.69
N MET A 36 23.62 -1.58 -3.58
CA MET A 36 22.69 -2.35 -4.43
C MET A 36 22.51 -1.70 -5.80
N PRO A 37 22.18 -2.50 -6.82
CA PRO A 37 21.78 -1.98 -8.12
C PRO A 37 20.57 -1.04 -8.05
N THR A 38 20.53 -0.06 -8.95
CA THR A 38 19.45 0.93 -9.03
C THR A 38 18.23 0.35 -9.76
N VAL A 39 17.60 -0.65 -9.16
CA VAL A 39 16.38 -1.30 -9.64
C VAL A 39 15.22 -1.00 -8.70
N PHE A 40 14.01 -1.16 -9.19
CA PHE A 40 12.78 -0.93 -8.42
C PHE A 40 12.78 -1.73 -7.12
N ALA A 41 12.70 -1.04 -5.99
CA ALA A 41 12.85 -1.67 -4.68
C ALA A 41 11.60 -2.45 -4.27
N THR A 42 11.81 -3.59 -3.61
CA THR A 42 10.72 -4.42 -3.07
C THR A 42 9.78 -3.62 -2.18
N GLY A 43 10.31 -2.79 -1.28
CA GLY A 43 9.48 -1.96 -0.40
C GLY A 43 8.59 -0.98 -1.17
N PHE A 44 9.08 -0.40 -2.26
CA PHE A 44 8.27 0.48 -3.11
C PHE A 44 7.26 -0.31 -3.97
N MET A 45 7.60 -1.51 -4.43
CA MET A 45 6.64 -2.39 -5.10
C MET A 45 5.47 -2.76 -4.15
N VAL A 46 5.77 -3.12 -2.92
CA VAL A 46 4.74 -3.40 -1.90
C VAL A 46 3.85 -2.18 -1.69
N GLY A 47 4.42 -0.99 -1.56
CA GLY A 47 3.66 0.26 -1.46
C GLY A 47 2.75 0.50 -2.67
N LEU A 48 3.20 0.17 -3.88
CA LEU A 48 2.39 0.28 -5.10
C LEU A 48 1.23 -0.73 -5.10
N MET A 49 1.47 -1.95 -4.61
CA MET A 49 0.43 -2.96 -4.42
C MET A 49 -0.62 -2.51 -3.40
N GLU A 50 -0.19 -1.95 -2.25
CA GLU A 50 -1.08 -1.36 -1.27
C GLU A 50 -1.93 -0.24 -1.86
N TRP A 51 -1.32 0.66 -2.62
CA TRP A 51 -2.02 1.77 -3.28
C TRP A 51 -3.09 1.26 -4.25
N THR A 52 -2.79 0.21 -5.01
CA THR A 52 -3.78 -0.40 -5.91
C THR A 52 -4.96 -0.99 -5.14
N CYS A 53 -4.73 -1.63 -4.00
CA CYS A 53 -5.79 -2.10 -3.11
C CYS A 53 -6.63 -0.95 -2.53
N LEU A 54 -6.01 0.18 -2.22
CA LEU A 54 -6.74 1.39 -1.81
C LEU A 54 -7.68 1.89 -2.92
N LYS A 55 -7.30 1.75 -4.19
CA LYS A 55 -8.17 2.09 -5.32
C LYS A 55 -9.39 1.19 -5.43
N VAL A 56 -9.27 -0.09 -5.06
CA VAL A 56 -10.44 -0.98 -4.95
C VAL A 56 -11.39 -0.49 -3.85
N LEU A 57 -10.86 -0.05 -2.71
CA LEU A 57 -11.65 0.37 -1.55
C LEU A 57 -12.27 1.77 -1.69
N GLU A 58 -11.63 2.66 -2.42
CA GLU A 58 -11.97 4.10 -2.47
C GLU A 58 -13.47 4.39 -2.67
N PRO A 59 -14.21 3.72 -3.60
CA PRO A 59 -15.64 3.98 -3.78
C PRO A 59 -16.52 3.54 -2.60
N HIS A 60 -15.98 2.68 -1.72
CA HIS A 60 -16.73 1.96 -0.70
C HIS A 60 -16.45 2.44 0.73
N ILE A 61 -15.53 3.39 0.90
CA ILE A 61 -15.17 3.95 2.20
C ILE A 61 -16.12 5.09 2.56
N ASP A 62 -16.56 5.12 3.81
CA ASP A 62 -17.36 6.22 4.34
C ASP A 62 -16.49 7.40 4.75
N SER A 63 -17.10 8.57 4.85
CA SER A 63 -16.42 9.76 5.40
C SER A 63 -15.91 9.47 6.82
N GLY A 64 -14.69 9.88 7.12
CA GLY A 64 -14.05 9.67 8.42
C GLY A 64 -13.45 8.27 8.62
N GLU A 65 -13.62 7.37 7.66
CA GLU A 65 -12.99 6.05 7.65
C GLU A 65 -11.78 6.00 6.70
N GLY A 66 -10.98 5.00 6.87
CA GLY A 66 -9.93 4.60 5.96
C GLY A 66 -9.53 3.17 6.19
N SER A 67 -8.42 2.73 5.62
CA SER A 67 -7.93 1.37 5.81
C SER A 67 -6.45 1.35 6.13
N LEU A 68 -6.04 0.32 6.87
CA LEU A 68 -4.65 0.06 7.24
C LEU A 68 -4.25 -1.33 6.75
N GLY A 69 -3.04 -1.44 6.20
CA GLY A 69 -2.44 -2.74 5.86
C GLY A 69 -2.13 -3.52 7.14
N VAL A 70 -2.52 -4.79 7.19
CA VAL A 70 -2.31 -5.66 8.36
C VAL A 70 -1.59 -6.96 8.02
N HIS A 71 -1.51 -7.33 6.75
CA HIS A 71 -0.79 -8.50 6.29
C HIS A 71 -0.36 -8.32 4.85
N ILE A 72 0.85 -8.76 4.55
CA ILE A 72 1.43 -8.79 3.21
C ILE A 72 2.21 -10.08 3.04
N ASN A 73 1.95 -10.78 1.94
CA ASN A 73 2.67 -11.97 1.56
C ASN A 73 2.80 -11.97 0.04
N VAL A 74 3.89 -11.41 -0.46
CA VAL A 74 4.15 -11.25 -1.89
C VAL A 74 5.55 -11.69 -2.26
N SER A 75 5.70 -12.16 -3.50
CA SER A 75 6.98 -12.40 -4.12
C SER A 75 7.51 -11.14 -4.83
N HIS A 76 8.81 -11.06 -5.02
CA HIS A 76 9.46 -10.12 -5.94
C HIS A 76 10.57 -10.88 -6.66
N VAL A 77 10.29 -11.33 -7.86
CA VAL A 77 11.08 -12.36 -8.56
C VAL A 77 11.86 -11.85 -9.76
N ALA A 78 11.63 -10.61 -10.18
CA ALA A 78 12.32 -10.01 -11.32
C ALA A 78 12.60 -8.54 -11.08
N ALA A 79 13.74 -8.06 -11.55
CA ALA A 79 14.17 -6.68 -11.40
C ALA A 79 13.57 -5.80 -12.51
N THR A 80 13.20 -4.58 -12.14
CA THR A 80 12.67 -3.55 -13.04
C THR A 80 13.56 -2.31 -12.97
N VAL A 81 13.93 -1.74 -14.10
CA VAL A 81 14.76 -0.53 -14.15
C VAL A 81 13.91 0.73 -14.23
N PRO A 82 14.43 1.90 -13.80
CA PRO A 82 13.76 3.17 -14.01
C PRO A 82 13.39 3.39 -15.49
N GLY A 83 12.20 3.94 -15.71
CA GLY A 83 11.66 4.14 -17.06
C GLY A 83 10.71 3.05 -17.53
N GLN A 84 10.80 1.84 -16.99
CA GLN A 84 9.77 0.82 -17.22
C GLN A 84 8.47 1.21 -16.50
N THR A 85 7.34 0.81 -17.07
CA THR A 85 6.02 0.98 -16.43
C THR A 85 5.61 -0.31 -15.75
N VAL A 86 5.38 -0.24 -14.45
CA VAL A 86 4.82 -1.34 -13.65
C VAL A 86 3.30 -1.19 -13.63
N THR A 87 2.62 -2.26 -14.03
CA THR A 87 1.17 -2.39 -13.93
C THR A 87 0.84 -3.32 -12.77
N VAL A 88 0.05 -2.83 -11.82
CA VAL A 88 -0.44 -3.64 -10.70
C VAL A 88 -1.94 -3.85 -10.83
N ASP A 89 -2.34 -5.10 -10.77
CA ASP A 89 -3.73 -5.51 -10.63
C ASP A 89 -4.01 -5.95 -9.18
N ALA A 90 -5.11 -5.49 -8.62
CA ALA A 90 -5.62 -5.92 -7.33
C ALA A 90 -7.08 -6.39 -7.48
N GLU A 91 -7.42 -7.46 -6.76
CA GLU A 91 -8.77 -8.00 -6.72
C GLU A 91 -9.14 -8.30 -5.27
N CYS A 92 -10.33 -7.87 -4.84
CA CYS A 92 -10.90 -8.25 -3.56
C CYS A 92 -11.24 -9.73 -3.56
N THR A 93 -10.67 -10.49 -2.64
CA THR A 93 -10.85 -11.96 -2.54
C THR A 93 -11.68 -12.38 -1.35
N SER A 94 -11.76 -11.53 -0.32
CA SER A 94 -12.55 -11.83 0.88
C SER A 94 -13.00 -10.56 1.60
N ILE A 95 -14.16 -10.64 2.21
CA ILE A 95 -14.70 -9.58 3.07
C ILE A 95 -15.22 -10.27 4.33
N ASN A 96 -14.58 -9.96 5.46
CA ASN A 96 -14.95 -10.50 6.76
C ASN A 96 -15.09 -9.33 7.75
N GLY A 97 -16.31 -8.78 7.85
CA GLY A 97 -16.58 -7.56 8.59
C GLY A 97 -15.76 -6.39 8.04
N ARG A 98 -14.86 -5.86 8.86
CA ARG A 98 -13.96 -4.75 8.48
C ARG A 98 -12.64 -5.20 7.86
N ARG A 99 -12.39 -6.50 7.79
CA ARG A 99 -11.18 -7.08 7.19
C ARG A 99 -11.43 -7.44 5.75
N VAL A 100 -10.60 -6.93 4.85
CA VAL A 100 -10.71 -7.14 3.40
C VAL A 100 -9.41 -7.76 2.91
N GLY A 101 -9.53 -8.88 2.22
CA GLY A 101 -8.41 -9.58 1.58
C GLY A 101 -8.34 -9.29 0.10
N PHE A 102 -7.12 -9.27 -0.42
CA PHE A 102 -6.81 -9.01 -1.82
C PHE A 102 -5.80 -10.02 -2.35
N LYS A 103 -5.87 -10.31 -3.62
CA LYS A 103 -4.74 -10.78 -4.40
C LYS A 103 -4.19 -9.63 -5.24
N VAL A 104 -2.86 -9.60 -5.39
CA VAL A 104 -2.15 -8.56 -6.12
C VAL A 104 -1.14 -9.19 -7.08
N LYS A 105 -0.93 -8.54 -8.23
CA LYS A 105 0.04 -8.96 -9.23
C LYS A 105 0.64 -7.74 -9.91
N ALA A 106 1.96 -7.73 -10.03
CA ALA A 106 2.71 -6.67 -10.69
C ALA A 106 3.45 -7.21 -11.91
N HIS A 107 3.40 -6.47 -13.02
CA HIS A 107 4.06 -6.77 -14.30
C HIS A 107 4.78 -5.51 -14.80
N ASP A 108 5.98 -5.66 -15.37
CA ASP A 108 6.80 -4.51 -15.76
C ASP A 108 6.84 -4.24 -17.28
N GLY A 109 5.92 -4.85 -18.01
CA GLY A 109 5.85 -4.77 -19.46
C GLY A 109 6.62 -5.88 -20.18
N VAL A 110 7.51 -6.57 -19.48
CA VAL A 110 8.29 -7.71 -19.99
C VAL A 110 7.85 -9.00 -19.30
N GLU A 111 7.72 -8.97 -17.98
CA GLU A 111 7.40 -10.15 -17.19
C GLU A 111 6.66 -9.80 -15.89
N VAL A 112 6.09 -10.81 -15.24
CA VAL A 112 5.58 -10.69 -13.88
C VAL A 112 6.77 -10.49 -12.94
N ILE A 113 6.74 -9.43 -12.15
CA ILE A 113 7.80 -9.11 -11.19
C ILE A 113 7.45 -9.53 -9.77
N GLY A 114 6.18 -9.67 -9.44
CA GLY A 114 5.74 -10.11 -8.12
C GLY A 114 4.24 -10.33 -8.06
N GLU A 115 3.83 -11.18 -7.14
CA GLU A 115 2.41 -11.47 -6.88
C GLU A 115 2.23 -12.03 -5.47
N GLY A 116 1.00 -12.00 -4.97
CA GLY A 116 0.66 -12.57 -3.68
C GLY A 116 -0.63 -12.01 -3.12
N THR A 117 -0.67 -11.89 -1.79
CA THR A 117 -1.87 -11.49 -1.04
C THR A 117 -1.58 -10.32 -0.12
N HIS A 118 -2.63 -9.55 0.14
CA HIS A 118 -2.61 -8.42 1.06
C HIS A 118 -3.93 -8.35 1.81
N GLU A 119 -3.89 -7.91 3.07
CA GLU A 119 -5.09 -7.67 3.85
C GLU A 119 -5.07 -6.28 4.45
N ARG A 120 -6.25 -5.67 4.48
CA ARG A 120 -6.48 -4.36 5.08
C ARG A 120 -7.64 -4.40 6.06
N ILE A 121 -7.57 -3.54 7.07
CA ILE A 121 -8.67 -3.33 8.02
C ILE A 121 -9.22 -1.92 7.85
N ILE A 122 -10.54 -1.83 7.72
CA ILE A 122 -11.26 -0.55 7.70
C ILE A 122 -11.38 -0.02 9.12
N VAL A 123 -10.98 1.21 9.33
CA VAL A 123 -10.98 1.86 10.65
C VAL A 123 -11.61 3.25 10.59
N PRO A 124 -12.35 3.67 11.64
CA PRO A 124 -12.64 5.07 11.88
C PRO A 124 -11.35 5.79 12.29
N TRP A 125 -10.98 6.86 11.59
CA TRP A 125 -9.72 7.58 11.83
C TRP A 125 -9.61 8.13 13.25
N GLU A 126 -10.68 8.70 13.77
CA GLU A 126 -10.70 9.25 15.12
C GLU A 126 -10.29 8.20 16.18
N ARG A 127 -10.91 7.02 16.10
CA ARG A 127 -10.61 5.91 17.02
C ARG A 127 -9.17 5.39 16.85
N PHE A 128 -8.70 5.30 15.61
CA PHE A 128 -7.34 4.86 15.32
C PHE A 128 -6.31 5.83 15.89
N ILE A 129 -6.45 7.14 15.62
CA ILE A 129 -5.55 8.18 16.10
C ILE A 129 -5.53 8.22 17.63
N SER A 130 -6.68 8.12 18.27
CA SER A 130 -6.77 8.05 19.73
C SER A 130 -5.94 6.90 20.32
N ARG A 131 -6.07 5.70 19.77
CA ARG A 131 -5.30 4.53 20.20
C ARG A 131 -3.79 4.67 19.97
N VAL A 132 -3.40 5.23 18.83
CA VAL A 132 -1.98 5.49 18.53
C VAL A 132 -1.41 6.51 19.48
N ASN A 133 -2.18 7.56 19.81
CA ASN A 133 -1.75 8.59 20.75
C ASN A 133 -1.65 8.06 22.19
N ASP A 134 -2.51 7.14 22.60
CA ASP A 134 -2.36 6.46 23.89
C ASP A 134 -1.05 5.68 23.95
N LYS A 135 -0.71 4.96 22.88
CA LYS A 135 0.57 4.27 22.76
C LYS A 135 1.76 5.25 22.76
N ALA A 136 1.64 6.36 22.04
CA ALA A 136 2.69 7.38 21.99
C ALA A 136 2.97 7.99 23.37
N LYS A 137 1.92 8.26 24.17
CA LYS A 137 2.07 8.73 25.56
C LYS A 137 2.84 7.73 26.42
N LEU A 138 2.51 6.44 26.33
CA LEU A 138 3.24 5.39 27.06
C LEU A 138 4.71 5.30 26.63
N ALA A 139 5.03 5.61 25.39
CA ALA A 139 6.38 5.60 24.84
C ALA A 139 7.12 6.94 25.00
N HIS A 140 6.50 7.95 25.61
CA HIS A 140 7.01 9.33 25.69
C HIS A 140 7.37 9.91 24.31
N ALA A 141 6.60 9.52 23.29
CA ALA A 141 6.78 9.97 21.91
C ALA A 141 5.79 11.09 21.56
N ALA A 142 6.04 11.77 20.43
CA ALA A 142 5.15 12.79 19.92
C ALA A 142 3.79 12.22 19.51
N LEU A 143 2.73 13.01 19.75
CA LEU A 143 1.38 12.67 19.29
C LEU A 143 1.26 12.90 17.78
N ILE A 144 0.36 12.17 17.16
CA ILE A 144 0.05 12.31 15.74
C ILE A 144 -1.33 12.91 15.52
N GLU A 145 -1.51 13.54 14.39
CA GLU A 145 -2.80 13.98 13.88
C GLU A 145 -2.92 13.56 12.39
N ARG A 146 -4.13 13.51 11.88
CA ARG A 146 -4.35 13.25 10.47
C ARG A 146 -4.11 14.54 9.69
N VAL A 147 -3.10 14.53 8.83
CA VAL A 147 -2.85 15.61 7.88
C VAL A 147 -3.89 15.51 6.76
N GLY A 148 -4.58 16.61 6.45
CA GLY A 148 -5.51 16.67 5.32
C GLY A 148 -6.97 16.32 5.63
N SER A 149 -7.45 16.55 6.86
CA SER A 149 -8.88 16.60 7.16
C SER A 149 -9.57 17.86 6.61
N GLY A 150 -8.86 18.67 5.83
CA GLY A 150 -9.44 19.74 5.04
C GLY A 150 -10.27 19.13 3.92
N VAL A 151 -11.53 19.50 3.88
CA VAL A 151 -12.43 19.26 2.74
C VAL A 151 -11.71 19.71 1.47
N ILE A 152 -11.39 18.78 0.58
CA ILE A 152 -11.07 19.13 -0.80
C ILE A 152 -12.42 19.55 -1.39
N SER A 153 -12.64 20.85 -1.43
CA SER A 153 -13.76 21.47 -2.10
C SER A 153 -13.58 21.38 -3.61
#